data_24a845d18159403a75d48e0fc48a0133
#
_entry.id   24a845d18159403a75d48e0fc48a0133
#
_cell.length_a   1.000
_cell.length_b   1.000
_cell.length_c   1.000
_cell.angle_alpha   90.00
_cell.angle_beta   90.00
_cell.angle_gamma   90.00
#
_symmetry.space_group_name_H-M   'P 1'
#
loop_
_entity.id
_entity.type
_entity.pdbx_description
1 polymer ?
#
loop_
_entity_poly.entity_id
_entity_poly.type
_entity_poly.pdbx_seq_one_letter_code
_entity_poly.pdbx_strand_id
1 'polypeptide(L)'
;MTEPVRLGAVDYLNARPLVYGLEGGTDLFSVRFDLPSRCATLLHESAIDVGMIPSIEYLRGDDYRIVPGLGIVSAGSVASVALFSTKPVEQIRSIAADTSSRTSNALLRVLCAEQFHIDPRFEPMAPDAALMLQRCDAALLIGDPALFLDYEAIGAAKVDLGEQWTSMTGLPFVWAFWAGRPEALSRTAVDALIAVRDAGVAASDEIADAYCGS
;
A
#
# COMPACT_ATOMS: atom_id res chain seq x y z
N MET A 1 12.54 -31.59 -7.54
CA MET A 1 12.69 -30.12 -7.32
C MET A 1 11.33 -29.62 -6.89
N THR A 2 11.23 -28.95 -5.77
CA THR A 2 9.98 -28.29 -5.33
C THR A 2 9.70 -27.12 -6.26
N GLU A 3 8.46 -26.92 -6.64
CA GLU A 3 8.07 -25.73 -7.44
C GLU A 3 8.40 -24.46 -6.65
N PRO A 4 8.86 -23.37 -7.33
CA PRO A 4 9.10 -22.07 -6.68
C PRO A 4 7.81 -21.54 -6.05
N VAL A 5 7.93 -20.90 -4.89
CA VAL A 5 6.82 -20.20 -4.24
C VAL A 5 6.41 -19.00 -5.11
N ARG A 6 5.13 -18.92 -5.47
CA ARG A 6 4.58 -17.86 -6.32
C ARG A 6 4.32 -16.61 -5.47
N LEU A 7 5.07 -15.53 -5.72
CA LEU A 7 4.96 -14.27 -5.01
C LEU A 7 4.15 -13.25 -5.82
N GLY A 8 3.25 -12.52 -5.14
CA GLY A 8 2.63 -11.30 -5.64
C GLY A 8 3.25 -10.08 -4.96
N ALA A 9 4.00 -9.29 -5.69
CA ALA A 9 4.75 -8.14 -5.21
C ALA A 9 4.15 -6.82 -5.70
N VAL A 10 4.50 -5.73 -5.04
CA VAL A 10 4.07 -4.37 -5.38
C VAL A 10 5.27 -3.56 -5.82
N ASP A 11 5.10 -2.78 -6.89
CA ASP A 11 6.18 -2.04 -7.56
C ASP A 11 6.17 -0.53 -7.25
N TYR A 12 5.77 -0.14 -6.05
CA TYR A 12 5.90 1.25 -5.58
C TYR A 12 7.25 1.47 -4.90
N LEU A 13 7.76 2.70 -4.97
CA LEU A 13 9.04 3.07 -4.37
C LEU A 13 9.18 2.60 -2.92
N ASN A 14 8.16 2.79 -2.10
CA ASN A 14 8.15 2.39 -0.69
C ASN A 14 8.16 0.86 -0.48
N ALA A 15 7.83 0.08 -1.50
CA ALA A 15 7.82 -1.38 -1.45
C ALA A 15 9.11 -2.00 -2.01
N ARG A 16 9.90 -1.24 -2.80
CA ARG A 16 11.12 -1.72 -3.46
C ARG A 16 12.12 -2.41 -2.53
N PRO A 17 12.38 -1.93 -1.30
CA PRO A 17 13.26 -2.65 -0.38
C PRO A 17 12.78 -4.06 -0.02
N LEU A 18 11.48 -4.32 -0.07
CA LEU A 18 10.88 -5.63 0.26
C LEU A 18 10.92 -6.64 -0.89
N VAL A 19 11.36 -6.20 -2.07
CA VAL A 19 11.41 -7.00 -3.31
C VAL A 19 12.76 -6.93 -4.02
N TYR A 20 13.76 -6.33 -3.39
CA TYR A 20 15.08 -6.07 -3.94
C TYR A 20 15.74 -7.37 -4.44
N GLY A 21 16.14 -7.38 -5.73
CA GLY A 21 16.75 -8.53 -6.36
C GLY A 21 15.79 -9.70 -6.69
N LEU A 22 14.47 -9.49 -6.59
CA LEU A 22 13.49 -10.52 -6.93
C LEU A 22 12.94 -10.40 -8.35
N GLU A 23 13.26 -9.36 -9.11
CA GLU A 23 12.64 -9.02 -10.41
C GLU A 23 12.74 -10.12 -11.46
N GLY A 24 13.82 -10.91 -11.43
CA GLY A 24 14.04 -12.05 -12.34
C GLY A 24 13.50 -13.38 -11.82
N GLY A 25 12.93 -13.39 -10.61
CA GLY A 25 12.68 -14.63 -9.88
C GLY A 25 13.99 -15.25 -9.36
N THR A 26 13.87 -16.31 -8.59
CA THR A 26 14.98 -17.10 -8.04
C THR A 26 14.63 -18.59 -8.10
N ASP A 27 15.56 -19.47 -7.74
CA ASP A 27 15.25 -20.91 -7.61
C ASP A 27 14.15 -21.18 -6.57
N LEU A 28 13.96 -20.26 -5.61
CA LEU A 28 12.99 -20.38 -4.53
C LEU A 28 11.67 -19.65 -4.84
N PHE A 29 11.70 -18.56 -5.62
CA PHE A 29 10.56 -17.69 -5.86
C PHE A 29 10.32 -17.42 -7.35
N SER A 30 9.06 -17.52 -7.77
CA SER A 30 8.58 -16.89 -8.99
C SER A 30 7.79 -15.63 -8.61
N VAL A 31 8.12 -14.48 -9.20
CA VAL A 31 7.56 -13.19 -8.78
C VAL A 31 6.75 -12.56 -9.91
N ARG A 32 5.59 -12.06 -9.56
CA ARG A 32 4.81 -11.15 -10.41
C ARG A 32 4.57 -9.84 -9.66
N PHE A 33 4.65 -8.74 -10.39
CA PHE A 33 4.33 -7.43 -9.86
C PHE A 33 2.91 -7.03 -10.26
N ASP A 34 2.17 -6.48 -9.29
CA ASP A 34 0.78 -6.06 -9.49
C ASP A 34 0.39 -4.97 -8.47
N LEU A 35 -0.79 -4.39 -8.59
CA LEU A 35 -1.34 -3.46 -7.60
C LEU A 35 -1.63 -4.19 -6.27
N PRO A 36 -1.54 -3.50 -5.11
CA PRO A 36 -1.80 -4.12 -3.80
C PRO A 36 -3.15 -4.85 -3.72
N SER A 37 -4.21 -4.23 -4.26
CA SER A 37 -5.55 -4.82 -4.29
C SER A 37 -5.61 -6.07 -5.18
N ARG A 38 -4.80 -6.12 -6.25
CA ARG A 38 -4.74 -7.26 -7.15
C ARG A 38 -3.95 -8.41 -6.54
N CYS A 39 -2.84 -8.13 -5.84
CA CYS A 39 -2.08 -9.13 -5.08
C CYS A 39 -3.00 -9.85 -4.06
N ALA A 40 -3.84 -9.10 -3.35
CA ALA A 40 -4.81 -9.69 -2.43
C ALA A 40 -5.82 -10.59 -3.15
N THR A 41 -6.38 -10.14 -4.27
CA THR A 41 -7.31 -10.95 -5.08
C THR A 41 -6.65 -12.25 -5.55
N LEU A 42 -5.42 -12.18 -6.08
CA LEU A 42 -4.67 -13.33 -6.55
C LEU A 42 -4.35 -14.33 -5.42
N LEU A 43 -4.09 -13.84 -4.20
CA LEU A 43 -3.88 -14.67 -3.04
C LEU A 43 -5.18 -15.40 -2.64
N HIS A 44 -6.32 -14.70 -2.61
CA HIS A 44 -7.62 -15.31 -2.35
C HIS A 44 -8.00 -16.36 -3.40
N GLU A 45 -7.71 -16.10 -4.68
CA GLU A 45 -7.93 -17.01 -5.80
C GLU A 45 -6.92 -18.18 -5.88
N SER A 46 -5.92 -18.24 -4.98
CA SER A 46 -4.82 -19.22 -5.01
C SER A 46 -3.95 -19.14 -6.28
N ALA A 47 -3.98 -18.03 -6.97
CA ALA A 47 -3.12 -17.77 -8.13
C ALA A 47 -1.68 -17.43 -7.73
N ILE A 48 -1.47 -16.97 -6.49
CA ILE A 48 -0.19 -16.81 -5.81
C ILE A 48 -0.22 -17.49 -4.44
N ASP A 49 0.92 -17.80 -3.87
CA ASP A 49 1.06 -18.50 -2.59
C ASP A 49 1.34 -17.53 -1.43
N VAL A 50 2.07 -16.46 -1.73
CA VAL A 50 2.41 -15.38 -0.79
C VAL A 50 2.25 -14.04 -1.52
N GLY A 51 1.61 -13.07 -0.89
CA GLY A 51 1.39 -11.74 -1.46
C GLY A 51 1.76 -10.62 -0.51
N MET A 52 2.25 -9.51 -1.08
CA MET A 52 2.28 -8.23 -0.38
C MET A 52 0.89 -7.64 -0.46
N ILE A 53 0.09 -7.84 0.58
CA ILE A 53 -1.34 -7.51 0.59
C ILE A 53 -1.65 -6.32 1.50
N PRO A 54 -2.71 -5.55 1.19
CA PRO A 54 -3.24 -4.55 2.11
C PRO A 54 -3.61 -5.18 3.46
N SER A 55 -3.29 -4.54 4.57
CA SER A 55 -3.49 -5.11 5.91
C SER A 55 -4.95 -5.48 6.21
N ILE A 56 -5.91 -4.73 5.68
CA ILE A 56 -7.35 -5.01 5.81
C ILE A 56 -7.75 -6.38 5.20
N GLU A 57 -7.02 -6.86 4.20
CA GLU A 57 -7.32 -8.11 3.52
C GLU A 57 -6.98 -9.35 4.37
N TYR A 58 -6.08 -9.19 5.35
CA TYR A 58 -5.81 -10.23 6.33
C TYR A 58 -7.05 -10.58 7.16
N LEU A 59 -7.89 -9.58 7.45
CA LEU A 59 -9.15 -9.77 8.17
C LEU A 59 -10.27 -10.38 7.32
N ARG A 60 -10.07 -10.44 6.00
CA ARG A 60 -11.03 -10.98 5.02
C ARG A 60 -10.62 -12.35 4.47
N GLY A 61 -9.39 -12.76 4.72
CA GLY A 61 -8.84 -14.03 4.27
C GLY A 61 -8.94 -15.10 5.33
N ASP A 62 -8.96 -16.34 4.88
CA ASP A 62 -8.96 -17.49 5.75
C ASP A 62 -7.55 -18.09 5.84
N ASP A 63 -7.07 -18.31 7.08
CA ASP A 63 -5.85 -19.05 7.41
C ASP A 63 -4.52 -18.51 6.82
N TYR A 64 -4.43 -17.21 6.54
CA TYR A 64 -3.15 -16.62 6.15
C TYR A 64 -2.23 -16.45 7.35
N ARG A 65 -0.92 -16.55 7.10
CA ARG A 65 0.14 -16.21 8.04
C ARG A 65 0.90 -15.00 7.55
N ILE A 66 1.15 -14.08 8.45
CA ILE A 66 1.99 -12.89 8.20
C ILE A 66 3.45 -13.31 8.28
N VAL A 67 4.27 -12.82 7.35
CA VAL A 67 5.72 -12.95 7.44
C VAL A 67 6.23 -11.90 8.44
N PRO A 68 6.79 -12.30 9.59
CA PRO A 68 7.16 -11.37 10.63
C PRO A 68 8.21 -10.35 10.19
N GLY A 69 8.04 -9.09 10.56
CA GLY A 69 9.01 -8.03 10.29
C GLY A 69 9.05 -7.54 8.83
N LEU A 70 8.13 -7.98 7.97
CA LEU A 70 8.09 -7.62 6.57
C LEU A 70 6.77 -6.90 6.24
N GLY A 71 6.81 -5.57 6.25
CA GLY A 71 5.63 -4.76 5.96
C GLY A 71 5.97 -3.30 5.75
N ILE A 72 4.97 -2.57 5.26
CA ILE A 72 5.00 -1.12 5.10
C ILE A 72 4.24 -0.52 6.28
N VAL A 73 4.96 0.21 7.12
CA VAL A 73 4.46 0.77 8.38
C VAL A 73 4.90 2.22 8.49
N SER A 74 4.05 3.09 9.02
CA SER A 74 4.41 4.46 9.38
C SER A 74 4.08 4.76 10.84
N ALA A 75 4.94 5.52 11.48
CA ALA A 75 4.71 6.15 12.78
C ALA A 75 4.71 7.67 12.55
N GLY A 76 3.54 8.24 12.33
CA GLY A 76 3.38 9.59 11.81
C GLY A 76 3.10 9.60 10.30
N SER A 77 3.59 10.63 9.60
CA SER A 77 3.38 10.81 8.17
C SER A 77 3.89 9.63 7.34
N VAL A 78 3.12 9.25 6.32
CA VAL A 78 3.49 8.21 5.35
C VAL A 78 3.89 8.79 3.99
N ALA A 79 3.55 10.04 3.73
CA ALA A 79 3.75 10.79 2.49
C ALA A 79 3.04 10.20 1.25
N SER A 80 3.05 8.89 1.08
CA SER A 80 2.52 8.17 -0.09
C SER A 80 1.07 7.70 0.06
N VAL A 81 0.33 8.11 1.11
CA VAL A 81 -1.11 7.82 1.29
C VAL A 81 -1.78 9.08 1.81
N ALA A 82 -2.52 9.78 0.96
CA ALA A 82 -3.07 11.06 1.31
C ALA A 82 -4.43 11.34 0.66
N LEU A 83 -5.22 12.15 1.36
CA LEU A 83 -6.42 12.80 0.83
C LEU A 83 -6.03 14.18 0.30
N PHE A 84 -6.30 14.43 -0.96
CA PHE A 84 -6.12 15.72 -1.62
C PHE A 84 -7.48 16.40 -1.79
N SER A 85 -7.60 17.68 -1.42
CA SER A 85 -8.87 18.39 -1.47
C SER A 85 -8.67 19.85 -1.86
N THR A 86 -9.59 20.36 -2.67
CA THR A 86 -9.69 21.79 -2.99
C THR A 86 -10.58 22.56 -2.00
N LYS A 87 -11.10 21.86 -0.98
CA LYS A 87 -11.97 22.41 0.07
C LYS A 87 -11.43 22.07 1.47
N PRO A 88 -11.77 22.85 2.49
CA PRO A 88 -11.59 22.45 3.88
C PRO A 88 -12.22 21.09 4.17
N VAL A 89 -11.59 20.28 5.04
CA VAL A 89 -12.03 18.90 5.32
C VAL A 89 -13.50 18.84 5.76
N GLU A 90 -13.93 19.77 6.57
CA GLU A 90 -15.31 19.85 7.10
C GLU A 90 -16.38 20.10 6.00
N GLN A 91 -15.94 20.56 4.84
CA GLN A 91 -16.80 20.87 3.69
C GLN A 91 -16.82 19.76 2.63
N ILE A 92 -16.05 18.69 2.81
CA ILE A 92 -16.02 17.56 1.87
C ILE A 92 -17.35 16.79 1.97
N ARG A 93 -17.99 16.58 0.82
CA ARG A 93 -19.24 15.81 0.67
C ARG A 93 -19.09 14.61 -0.26
N SER A 94 -18.02 14.59 -1.07
CA SER A 94 -17.70 13.50 -1.97
C SER A 94 -16.20 13.25 -2.03
N ILE A 95 -15.79 11.98 -2.01
CA ILE A 95 -14.41 11.55 -2.09
C ILE A 95 -14.27 10.53 -3.21
N ALA A 96 -13.42 10.81 -4.18
CA ALA A 96 -12.95 9.82 -5.14
C ALA A 96 -11.98 8.86 -4.43
N ALA A 97 -12.33 7.59 -4.42
CA ALA A 97 -11.64 6.55 -3.68
C ALA A 97 -10.78 5.70 -4.61
N ASP A 98 -9.46 5.75 -4.47
CA ASP A 98 -8.52 4.99 -5.27
C ASP A 98 -8.78 3.48 -5.16
N THR A 99 -9.13 2.85 -6.28
CA THR A 99 -9.44 1.41 -6.34
C THR A 99 -8.22 0.50 -6.17
N SER A 100 -7.02 1.04 -6.24
CA SER A 100 -5.78 0.28 -6.03
C SER A 100 -5.52 -0.04 -4.54
N SER A 101 -6.13 0.72 -3.59
CA SER A 101 -5.90 0.54 -2.16
C SER A 101 -7.17 0.23 -1.38
N ARG A 102 -7.17 -0.93 -0.72
CA ARG A 102 -8.28 -1.35 0.15
C ARG A 102 -8.09 -0.88 1.60
N THR A 103 -6.87 -0.94 2.12
CA THR A 103 -6.55 -0.48 3.48
C THR A 103 -6.76 1.02 3.63
N SER A 104 -6.26 1.84 2.69
CA SER A 104 -6.38 3.30 2.76
C SER A 104 -7.83 3.76 2.67
N ASN A 105 -8.64 3.08 1.84
CA ASN A 105 -10.09 3.33 1.79
C ASN A 105 -10.80 3.00 3.11
N ALA A 106 -10.41 1.92 3.79
CA ALA A 106 -10.96 1.57 5.09
C ALA A 106 -10.54 2.59 6.16
N LEU A 107 -9.23 2.94 6.20
CA LEU A 107 -8.72 3.95 7.13
C LEU A 107 -9.40 5.30 6.94
N LEU A 108 -9.54 5.77 5.69
CA LEU A 108 -10.16 7.06 5.43
C LEU A 108 -11.61 7.12 5.92
N ARG A 109 -12.37 6.02 5.81
CA ARG A 109 -13.73 5.94 6.39
C ARG A 109 -13.72 6.08 7.90
N VAL A 110 -12.76 5.45 8.58
CA VAL A 110 -12.56 5.60 10.02
C VAL A 110 -12.20 7.05 10.37
N LEU A 111 -11.26 7.65 9.66
CA LEU A 111 -10.87 9.06 9.88
C LEU A 111 -12.03 10.03 9.61
N CYS A 112 -12.84 9.81 8.58
CA CYS A 112 -14.02 10.62 8.31
C CYS A 112 -15.00 10.58 9.49
N ALA A 113 -15.25 9.39 10.05
CA ALA A 113 -16.18 9.23 11.18
C ALA A 113 -15.63 9.75 12.51
N GLU A 114 -14.39 9.34 12.87
CA GLU A 114 -13.86 9.49 14.23
C GLU A 114 -13.03 10.77 14.41
N GLN A 115 -12.36 11.25 13.34
CA GLN A 115 -11.45 12.39 13.43
C GLN A 115 -12.03 13.65 12.78
N PHE A 116 -12.61 13.51 11.57
CA PHE A 116 -13.12 14.65 10.81
C PHE A 116 -14.60 14.94 11.06
N HIS A 117 -15.33 13.99 11.63
CA HIS A 117 -16.75 14.07 11.90
C HIS A 117 -17.59 14.44 10.65
N ILE A 118 -17.26 13.82 9.52
CA ILE A 118 -17.97 14.00 8.24
C ILE A 118 -18.46 12.65 7.70
N ASP A 119 -19.52 12.69 6.88
CA ASP A 119 -20.09 11.51 6.20
C ASP A 119 -20.16 11.76 4.68
N PRO A 120 -19.03 11.72 3.97
CA PRO A 120 -18.99 11.95 2.54
C PRO A 120 -19.40 10.71 1.74
N ARG A 121 -19.93 10.93 0.53
CA ARG A 121 -20.12 9.87 -0.45
C ARG A 121 -18.76 9.45 -1.02
N PHE A 122 -18.48 8.14 -1.05
CA PHE A 122 -17.29 7.56 -1.67
C PHE A 122 -17.59 7.05 -3.07
N GLU A 123 -16.81 7.49 -4.06
CA GLU A 123 -16.94 7.10 -5.46
C GLU A 123 -15.64 6.35 -5.88
N PRO A 124 -15.70 5.02 -6.14
CA PRO A 124 -14.53 4.27 -6.59
C PRO A 124 -14.02 4.77 -7.94
N MET A 125 -12.76 5.12 -8.03
CA MET A 125 -12.12 5.62 -9.25
C MET A 125 -10.70 5.07 -9.41
N ALA A 126 -10.22 4.96 -10.65
CA ALA A 126 -8.80 4.74 -10.93
C ALA A 126 -7.99 5.97 -10.48
N PRO A 127 -6.70 5.81 -10.11
CA PRO A 127 -5.87 6.87 -9.55
C PRO A 127 -5.45 7.90 -10.62
N ASP A 128 -6.33 8.81 -10.92
CA ASP A 128 -6.13 9.99 -11.78
C ASP A 128 -6.56 11.23 -10.99
N ALA A 129 -5.59 11.94 -10.42
CA ALA A 129 -5.83 13.09 -9.54
C ALA A 129 -6.71 14.17 -10.18
N ALA A 130 -6.47 14.48 -11.45
CA ALA A 130 -7.18 15.53 -12.18
C ALA A 130 -8.65 15.15 -12.39
N LEU A 131 -8.88 13.92 -12.86
CA LEU A 131 -10.24 13.40 -13.07
C LEU A 131 -10.98 13.23 -11.74
N MET A 132 -10.30 12.75 -10.70
CA MET A 132 -10.87 12.54 -9.37
C MET A 132 -11.33 13.85 -8.74
N LEU A 133 -10.49 14.90 -8.77
CA LEU A 133 -10.81 16.23 -8.23
C LEU A 133 -11.79 17.02 -9.10
N GLN A 134 -11.92 16.68 -10.38
CA GLN A 134 -12.97 17.23 -11.23
C GLN A 134 -14.37 16.70 -10.84
N ARG A 135 -14.46 15.46 -10.36
CA ARG A 135 -15.72 14.76 -10.06
C ARG A 135 -16.13 14.79 -8.61
N CYS A 136 -15.16 14.88 -7.70
CA CYS A 136 -15.38 14.85 -6.26
C CYS A 136 -14.66 16.02 -5.56
N ASP A 137 -15.12 16.33 -4.34
CA ASP A 137 -14.53 17.39 -3.52
C ASP A 137 -13.11 17.07 -3.07
N ALA A 138 -12.80 15.77 -2.96
CA ALA A 138 -11.48 15.27 -2.57
C ALA A 138 -11.15 13.96 -3.30
N ALA A 139 -9.85 13.64 -3.36
CA ALA A 139 -9.29 12.45 -3.97
C ALA A 139 -8.38 11.73 -2.98
N LEU A 140 -8.66 10.47 -2.67
CA LEU A 140 -7.71 9.59 -2.00
C LEU A 140 -6.77 8.99 -3.04
N LEU A 141 -5.48 9.17 -2.87
CA LEU A 141 -4.44 8.56 -3.69
C LEU A 141 -3.43 7.83 -2.83
N ILE A 142 -2.80 6.80 -3.42
CA ILE A 142 -1.73 6.04 -2.77
C ILE A 142 -0.51 5.87 -3.68
N GLY A 143 0.62 5.46 -3.06
CA GLY A 143 1.86 5.15 -3.77
C GLY A 143 2.43 6.36 -4.50
N ASP A 144 3.04 6.10 -5.64
CA ASP A 144 3.71 7.13 -6.44
C ASP A 144 2.76 8.23 -6.93
N PRO A 145 1.51 7.95 -7.35
CA PRO A 145 0.53 8.99 -7.64
C PRO A 145 0.29 9.98 -6.49
N ALA A 146 0.39 9.53 -5.24
CA ALA A 146 0.26 10.42 -4.08
C ALA A 146 1.58 11.10 -3.70
N LEU A 147 2.70 10.39 -3.88
CA LEU A 147 4.03 10.85 -3.48
C LEU A 147 4.53 11.99 -4.37
N PHE A 148 4.31 11.87 -5.70
CA PHE A 148 4.84 12.79 -6.69
C PHE A 148 3.83 13.82 -7.21
N LEU A 149 2.60 13.84 -6.67
CA LEU A 149 1.60 14.83 -7.08
C LEU A 149 2.01 16.24 -6.64
N ASP A 150 2.15 17.13 -7.59
CA ASP A 150 2.27 18.57 -7.32
C ASP A 150 0.87 19.13 -6.99
N TYR A 151 0.45 18.90 -5.73
CA TYR A 151 -0.88 19.28 -5.27
C TYR A 151 -1.02 20.79 -5.09
N GLU A 152 0.08 21.52 -4.88
CA GLU A 152 0.07 22.98 -4.77
C GLU A 152 -0.23 23.63 -6.12
N ALA A 153 0.34 23.09 -7.21
CA ALA A 153 0.09 23.59 -8.56
C ALA A 153 -1.37 23.47 -9.00
N ILE A 154 -2.11 22.49 -8.44
CA ILE A 154 -3.55 22.31 -8.69
C ILE A 154 -4.45 22.95 -7.62
N GLY A 155 -3.87 23.71 -6.69
CA GLY A 155 -4.59 24.40 -5.63
C GLY A 155 -5.25 23.48 -4.61
N ALA A 156 -4.73 22.26 -4.43
CA ALA A 156 -5.23 21.31 -3.45
C ALA A 156 -4.43 21.36 -2.15
N ALA A 157 -5.09 21.04 -1.04
CA ALA A 157 -4.44 20.74 0.23
C ALA A 157 -4.22 19.22 0.34
N LYS A 158 -3.15 18.82 1.03
CA LYS A 158 -2.81 17.43 1.31
C LYS A 158 -3.06 17.11 2.78
N VAL A 159 -3.79 16.02 3.05
CA VAL A 159 -4.00 15.46 4.38
C VAL A 159 -3.39 14.05 4.39
N ASP A 160 -2.29 13.88 5.11
CA ASP A 160 -1.58 12.60 5.23
C ASP A 160 -2.34 11.66 6.18
N LEU A 161 -2.72 10.47 5.71
CA LEU A 161 -3.55 9.57 6.51
C LEU A 161 -2.77 8.91 7.66
N GLY A 162 -1.46 8.72 7.52
CA GLY A 162 -0.62 8.16 8.57
C GLY A 162 -0.46 9.15 9.73
N GLU A 163 -0.26 10.43 9.42
CA GLU A 163 -0.23 11.50 10.40
C GLU A 163 -1.55 11.61 11.17
N GLN A 164 -2.68 11.58 10.45
CA GLN A 164 -4.01 11.64 11.06
C GLN A 164 -4.28 10.45 11.98
N TRP A 165 -3.92 9.23 11.54
CA TRP A 165 -4.04 8.04 12.39
C TRP A 165 -3.20 8.16 13.67
N THR A 166 -1.93 8.55 13.53
CA THR A 166 -1.03 8.69 14.68
C THR A 166 -1.50 9.78 15.63
N SER A 167 -2.00 10.90 15.11
CA SER A 167 -2.59 11.98 15.92
C SER A 167 -3.82 11.50 16.70
N MET A 168 -4.68 10.69 16.08
CA MET A 168 -5.90 10.19 16.69
C MET A 168 -5.64 9.10 17.73
N THR A 169 -4.67 8.21 17.47
CA THR A 169 -4.52 6.96 18.27
C THR A 169 -3.23 6.86 19.06
N GLY A 170 -2.19 7.62 18.70
CA GLY A 170 -0.84 7.47 19.25
C GLY A 170 -0.09 6.23 18.75
N LEU A 171 -0.65 5.48 17.80
CA LEU A 171 -0.11 4.20 17.33
C LEU A 171 0.47 4.31 15.91
N PRO A 172 1.47 3.49 15.55
CA PRO A 172 1.86 3.30 14.15
C PRO A 172 0.74 2.63 13.36
N PHE A 173 0.70 2.88 12.03
CA PHE A 173 -0.24 2.25 11.11
C PHE A 173 0.46 1.26 10.20
N VAL A 174 -0.13 0.07 10.02
CA VAL A 174 0.37 -0.97 9.13
C VAL A 174 -0.44 -0.95 7.83
N TRP A 175 0.21 -0.58 6.72
CA TRP A 175 -0.44 -0.41 5.40
C TRP A 175 -0.57 -1.71 4.64
N ALA A 176 0.54 -2.45 4.58
CA ALA A 176 0.65 -3.72 3.87
C ALA A 176 1.73 -4.59 4.52
N PHE A 177 1.68 -5.88 4.27
CA PHE A 177 2.69 -6.83 4.69
C PHE A 177 2.69 -8.07 3.78
N TRP A 178 3.78 -8.82 3.83
CA TRP A 178 3.81 -10.14 3.24
C TRP A 178 2.95 -11.11 4.05
N ALA A 179 1.97 -11.74 3.39
CA ALA A 179 1.15 -12.80 3.97
C ALA A 179 0.93 -13.90 2.94
N GLY A 180 0.75 -15.11 3.43
CA GLY A 180 0.56 -16.26 2.55
C GLY A 180 -0.06 -17.44 3.26
N ARG A 181 -0.24 -18.51 2.51
CA ARG A 181 -0.73 -19.79 3.04
C ARG A 181 0.33 -20.43 3.93
N PRO A 182 -0.04 -21.08 5.02
CA PRO A 182 0.91 -21.67 5.96
C PRO A 182 1.93 -22.62 5.29
N GLU A 183 1.47 -23.42 4.32
CA GLU A 183 2.30 -24.40 3.60
C GLU A 183 3.35 -23.76 2.68
N ALA A 184 3.12 -22.54 2.19
CA ALA A 184 4.06 -21.80 1.37
C ALA A 184 5.12 -21.06 2.19
N LEU A 185 4.86 -20.80 3.46
CA LEU A 185 5.73 -20.05 4.37
C LEU A 185 6.66 -21.01 5.15
N SER A 186 7.44 -21.81 4.43
CA SER A 186 8.53 -22.57 5.04
C SER A 186 9.54 -21.64 5.70
N ARG A 187 10.31 -22.15 6.66
CA ARG A 187 11.38 -21.36 7.29
C ARG A 187 12.37 -20.80 6.27
N THR A 188 12.74 -21.62 5.27
CA THR A 188 13.65 -21.18 4.20
C THR A 188 13.07 -20.02 3.39
N ALA A 189 11.76 -20.06 3.05
CA ALA A 189 11.10 -18.97 2.33
C ALA A 189 11.04 -17.70 3.18
N VAL A 190 10.71 -17.81 4.46
CA VAL A 190 10.66 -16.67 5.39
C VAL A 190 12.05 -16.04 5.55
N ASP A 191 13.11 -16.86 5.82
CA ASP A 191 14.46 -16.38 6.00
C ASP A 191 14.98 -15.70 4.71
N ALA A 192 14.63 -16.23 3.52
CA ALA A 192 14.99 -15.62 2.25
C ALA A 192 14.30 -14.25 2.03
N LEU A 193 13.00 -14.12 2.33
CA LEU A 193 12.30 -12.84 2.25
C LEU A 193 12.86 -11.80 3.24
N ILE A 194 13.28 -12.23 4.44
CA ILE A 194 13.97 -11.37 5.40
C ILE A 194 15.31 -10.89 4.84
N ALA A 195 16.09 -11.78 4.22
CA ALA A 195 17.36 -11.40 3.59
C ALA A 195 17.18 -10.41 2.44
N VAL A 196 16.13 -10.57 1.63
CA VAL A 196 15.73 -9.61 0.57
C VAL A 196 15.49 -8.23 1.15
N ARG A 197 14.67 -8.13 2.21
CA ARG A 197 14.42 -6.87 2.91
C ARG A 197 15.70 -6.23 3.43
N ASP A 198 16.55 -7.01 4.10
CA ASP A 198 17.79 -6.49 4.71
C ASP A 198 18.73 -5.94 3.63
N ALA A 199 18.86 -6.65 2.50
CA ALA A 199 19.62 -6.17 1.34
C ALA A 199 18.98 -4.92 0.73
N GLY A 200 17.66 -4.88 0.55
CA GLY A 200 16.96 -3.74 0.00
C GLY A 200 17.02 -2.50 0.88
N VAL A 201 16.93 -2.65 2.21
CA VAL A 201 17.11 -1.53 3.15
C VAL A 201 18.56 -1.01 3.09
N ALA A 202 19.55 -1.90 2.98
CA ALA A 202 20.94 -1.49 2.82
C ALA A 202 21.22 -0.79 1.48
N ALA A 203 20.43 -1.07 0.44
CA ALA A 203 20.53 -0.48 -0.89
C ALA A 203 19.52 0.69 -1.12
N SER A 204 18.99 1.30 -0.07
CA SER A 204 17.92 2.32 -0.20
C SER A 204 18.30 3.50 -1.10
N ASP A 205 19.55 3.99 -1.03
CA ASP A 205 20.03 5.10 -1.85
C ASP A 205 20.12 4.67 -3.33
N GLU A 206 20.63 3.47 -3.61
CA GLU A 206 20.69 2.91 -4.97
C GLU A 206 19.28 2.74 -5.57
N ILE A 207 18.33 2.25 -4.76
CA ILE A 207 16.93 2.10 -5.17
C ILE A 207 16.32 3.47 -5.51
N ALA A 208 16.56 4.48 -4.66
CA ALA A 208 16.05 5.83 -4.87
C ALA A 208 16.63 6.45 -6.15
N ASP A 209 17.94 6.36 -6.36
CA ASP A 209 18.62 6.89 -7.55
C ASP A 209 18.13 6.22 -8.83
N ALA A 210 17.99 4.89 -8.83
CA ALA A 210 17.47 4.13 -9.97
C ALA A 210 16.01 4.50 -10.29
N TYR A 211 15.20 4.73 -9.26
CA TYR A 211 13.78 5.07 -9.42
C TYR A 211 13.56 6.49 -9.94
N CYS A 212 14.37 7.46 -9.47
CA CYS A 212 14.28 8.87 -9.93
C CYS A 212 14.93 9.07 -11.32
N GLY A 213 15.77 8.15 -11.78
CA GLY A 213 16.43 8.20 -13.09
C GLY A 213 15.67 7.48 -14.20
N SER A 214 14.58 6.79 -13.90
CA SER A 214 13.72 6.06 -14.83
C SER A 214 12.48 6.88 -15.18
#